data_05a1cb17bb1b4c9b84448a7cd2f29b31
#
_entry.id   05a1cb17bb1b4c9b84448a7cd2f29b31
#
_cell.length_a   1.000
_cell.length_b   1.000
_cell.length_c   1.000
_cell.angle_alpha   90.00
_cell.angle_beta   90.00
_cell.angle_gamma   90.00
#
_symmetry.space_group_name_H-M   'P 1'
#
loop_
_entity.id
_entity.type
_entity.pdbx_description
1 polymer ?
#
loop_
_entity_poly.entity_id
_entity_poly.type
_entity_poly.pdbx_seq_one_letter_code
_entity_poly.pdbx_strand_id
1 'polypeptide(L)'
;SMGLSSALDQFFGSARNLSADPASSVLRGSFVRDAENLATRFGQLSSQLDLVQSETDQLVESQVKEMNTTISQLAEINVQMTKQKSAVAQPPDLLDQRDKLLKDLSSFARINTFFQENGSVTVSLGPSITRDVVVDGIKSFRIGASFAAASPEKVALVIDPYCDASPLTSLSSGKLSGLMSFREQVLGSSR
;
A
#
# COMPACT_ATOMS: atom_id res chain seq x y z
N SER A 1 28.70 7.64 -9.96
CA SER A 1 28.28 6.34 -10.51
C SER A 1 27.72 6.59 -11.92
N MET A 2 28.27 5.93 -12.93
CA MET A 2 27.71 5.98 -14.27
C MET A 2 26.30 5.37 -14.25
N GLY A 3 25.30 6.12 -14.70
CA GLY A 3 23.92 5.67 -14.76
C GLY A 3 23.70 4.56 -15.79
N LEU A 4 22.54 3.93 -15.78
CA LEU A 4 22.16 2.89 -16.75
C LEU A 4 22.29 3.40 -18.21
N SER A 5 21.88 4.66 -18.48
CA SER A 5 22.04 5.29 -19.80
C SER A 5 23.47 5.24 -20.30
N SER A 6 24.45 5.57 -19.43
CA SER A 6 25.86 5.54 -19.82
C SER A 6 26.36 4.11 -20.12
N ALA A 7 25.89 3.12 -19.38
CA ALA A 7 26.23 1.71 -19.66
C ALA A 7 25.61 1.23 -20.99
N LEU A 8 24.40 1.66 -21.31
CA LEU A 8 23.74 1.41 -22.62
C LEU A 8 24.52 2.08 -23.76
N ASP A 9 24.91 3.35 -23.60
CA ASP A 9 25.67 4.08 -24.62
C ASP A 9 27.02 3.41 -24.90
N GLN A 10 27.74 2.95 -23.85
CA GLN A 10 28.98 2.21 -23.98
C GLN A 10 28.79 0.88 -24.69
N PHE A 11 27.78 0.11 -24.31
CA PHE A 11 27.45 -1.17 -24.97
C PHE A 11 27.15 -0.99 -26.47
N PHE A 12 26.28 -0.04 -26.84
CA PHE A 12 26.00 0.22 -28.24
C PHE A 12 27.17 0.84 -28.98
N GLY A 13 28.01 1.62 -28.31
CA GLY A 13 29.27 2.16 -28.86
C GLY A 13 30.25 1.04 -29.19
N SER A 14 30.50 0.12 -28.27
CA SER A 14 31.41 -1.03 -28.50
C SER A 14 30.83 -1.99 -29.55
N ALA A 15 29.52 -2.19 -29.63
CA ALA A 15 28.89 -2.98 -30.67
C ALA A 15 29.12 -2.39 -32.07
N ARG A 16 28.98 -1.05 -32.24
CA ARG A 16 29.27 -0.35 -33.49
C ARG A 16 30.75 -0.47 -33.88
N ASN A 17 31.65 -0.30 -32.94
CA ASN A 17 33.11 -0.43 -33.20
C ASN A 17 33.47 -1.87 -33.61
N LEU A 18 32.88 -2.87 -32.96
CA LEU A 18 33.09 -4.27 -33.34
C LEU A 18 32.55 -4.59 -34.73
N SER A 19 31.39 -3.99 -35.09
CA SER A 19 30.78 -4.15 -36.42
C SER A 19 31.68 -3.57 -37.53
N ALA A 20 32.49 -2.55 -37.22
CA ALA A 20 33.40 -1.94 -38.20
C ALA A 20 34.67 -2.81 -38.42
N ASP A 21 35.16 -3.54 -37.40
CA ASP A 21 36.26 -4.49 -37.51
C ASP A 21 35.98 -5.77 -36.71
N PRO A 22 35.25 -6.73 -37.26
CA PRO A 22 34.87 -7.96 -36.55
C PRO A 22 36.05 -8.90 -36.26
N ALA A 23 37.17 -8.73 -36.94
CA ALA A 23 38.35 -9.59 -36.76
C ALA A 23 39.19 -9.18 -35.53
N SER A 24 39.02 -7.94 -35.03
CA SER A 24 39.78 -7.41 -33.91
C SER A 24 39.43 -8.13 -32.58
N SER A 25 40.42 -8.81 -32.00
CA SER A 25 40.26 -9.45 -30.68
C SER A 25 40.11 -8.43 -29.55
N VAL A 26 40.67 -7.22 -29.72
CA VAL A 26 40.56 -6.13 -28.73
C VAL A 26 39.14 -5.59 -28.69
N LEU A 27 38.52 -5.35 -29.86
CA LEU A 27 37.13 -4.86 -29.94
C LEU A 27 36.12 -5.90 -29.43
N ARG A 28 36.36 -7.19 -29.70
CA ARG A 28 35.55 -8.28 -29.13
C ARG A 28 35.66 -8.30 -27.60
N GLY A 29 36.86 -8.19 -27.05
CA GLY A 29 37.07 -8.12 -25.61
C GLY A 29 36.44 -6.90 -24.96
N SER A 30 36.44 -5.73 -25.65
CA SER A 30 35.73 -4.53 -25.17
C SER A 30 34.21 -4.72 -25.16
N PHE A 31 33.64 -5.24 -26.24
CA PHE A 31 32.23 -5.51 -26.34
C PHE A 31 31.70 -6.46 -25.25
N VAL A 32 32.47 -7.57 -24.98
CA VAL A 32 32.11 -8.51 -23.91
C VAL A 32 32.11 -7.82 -22.55
N ARG A 33 33.12 -7.05 -22.22
CA ARG A 33 33.20 -6.30 -20.95
C ARG A 33 32.08 -5.32 -20.80
N ASP A 34 31.70 -4.59 -21.87
CA ASP A 34 30.61 -3.61 -21.82
C ASP A 34 29.25 -4.31 -21.70
N ALA A 35 29.07 -5.49 -22.32
CA ALA A 35 27.90 -6.35 -22.14
C ALA A 35 27.77 -6.86 -20.69
N GLU A 36 28.86 -7.32 -20.09
CA GLU A 36 28.92 -7.78 -18.70
C GLU A 36 28.62 -6.63 -17.72
N ASN A 37 29.18 -5.45 -17.98
CA ASN A 37 28.90 -4.25 -17.19
C ASN A 37 27.42 -3.86 -17.26
N LEU A 38 26.81 -3.90 -18.44
CA LEU A 38 25.38 -3.61 -18.63
C LEU A 38 24.51 -4.62 -17.89
N ALA A 39 24.82 -5.93 -18.03
CA ALA A 39 24.11 -7.00 -17.31
C ALA A 39 24.19 -6.82 -15.80
N THR A 40 25.38 -6.46 -15.28
CA THR A 40 25.58 -6.16 -13.86
C THR A 40 24.73 -4.98 -13.40
N ARG A 41 24.62 -3.93 -14.21
CA ARG A 41 23.78 -2.76 -13.89
C ARG A 41 22.28 -3.10 -13.85
N PHE A 42 21.82 -3.91 -14.79
CA PHE A 42 20.44 -4.41 -14.73
C PHE A 42 20.17 -5.25 -13.49
N GLY A 43 21.08 -6.16 -13.13
CA GLY A 43 20.97 -6.94 -11.90
C GLY A 43 20.93 -6.08 -10.64
N GLN A 44 21.76 -5.04 -10.56
CA GLN A 44 21.74 -4.09 -9.44
C GLN A 44 20.41 -3.32 -9.35
N LEU A 45 19.90 -2.86 -10.50
CA LEU A 45 18.62 -2.14 -10.54
C LEU A 45 17.46 -3.05 -10.12
N SER A 46 17.43 -4.28 -10.63
CA SER A 46 16.41 -5.28 -10.23
C SER A 46 16.42 -5.50 -8.73
N SER A 47 17.60 -5.72 -8.14
CA SER A 47 17.73 -5.92 -6.69
C SER A 47 17.27 -4.69 -5.87
N GLN A 48 17.51 -3.48 -6.38
CA GLN A 48 17.01 -2.26 -5.73
C GLN A 48 15.49 -2.16 -5.80
N LEU A 49 14.88 -2.53 -6.92
CA LEU A 49 13.41 -2.54 -7.07
C LEU A 49 12.77 -3.60 -6.16
N ASP A 50 13.37 -4.80 -6.05
CA ASP A 50 12.90 -5.84 -5.15
C ASP A 50 12.95 -5.39 -3.68
N LEU A 51 14.00 -4.65 -3.29
CA LEU A 51 14.11 -4.08 -1.95
C LEU A 51 13.01 -3.04 -1.69
N VAL A 52 12.81 -2.08 -2.62
CA VAL A 52 11.76 -1.06 -2.51
C VAL A 52 10.38 -1.71 -2.45
N GLN A 53 10.15 -2.77 -3.22
CA GLN A 53 8.92 -3.54 -3.16
C GLN A 53 8.71 -4.12 -1.76
N SER A 54 9.70 -4.84 -1.24
CA SER A 54 9.63 -5.48 0.08
C SER A 54 9.39 -4.46 1.21
N GLU A 55 10.10 -3.33 1.18
CA GLU A 55 9.90 -2.25 2.16
C GLU A 55 8.49 -1.65 2.08
N THR A 56 7.99 -1.44 0.87
CA THR A 56 6.64 -0.89 0.67
C THR A 56 5.56 -1.88 1.13
N ASP A 57 5.75 -3.18 0.88
CA ASP A 57 4.83 -4.24 1.32
C ASP A 57 4.75 -4.26 2.86
N GLN A 58 5.90 -4.19 3.54
CA GLN A 58 5.96 -4.12 5.01
C GLN A 58 5.28 -2.86 5.56
N LEU A 59 5.42 -1.73 4.88
CA LEU A 59 4.74 -0.49 5.27
C LEU A 59 3.21 -0.62 5.11
N VAL A 60 2.72 -1.21 4.02
CA VAL A 60 1.29 -1.48 3.81
C VAL A 60 0.75 -2.39 4.92
N GLU A 61 1.43 -3.49 5.22
CA GLU A 61 1.02 -4.41 6.28
C GLU A 61 0.99 -3.73 7.66
N SER A 62 2.00 -2.92 7.96
CA SER A 62 2.07 -2.16 9.22
C SER A 62 0.91 -1.17 9.34
N GLN A 63 0.59 -0.43 8.27
CA GLN A 63 -0.52 0.52 8.25
C GLN A 63 -1.88 -0.20 8.37
N VAL A 64 -2.06 -1.34 7.71
CA VAL A 64 -3.27 -2.17 7.84
C VAL A 64 -3.42 -2.70 9.27
N LYS A 65 -2.34 -3.13 9.92
CA LYS A 65 -2.36 -3.58 11.31
C LYS A 65 -2.76 -2.44 12.27
N GLU A 66 -2.19 -1.27 12.12
CA GLU A 66 -2.52 -0.10 12.93
C GLU A 66 -3.97 0.33 12.73
N MET A 67 -4.45 0.34 11.50
CA MET A 67 -5.84 0.61 11.14
C MET A 67 -6.80 -0.39 11.78
N ASN A 68 -6.48 -1.70 11.74
CA ASN A 68 -7.27 -2.74 12.40
C ASN A 68 -7.33 -2.56 13.92
N THR A 69 -6.25 -2.11 14.54
CA THR A 69 -6.23 -1.80 15.97
C THR A 69 -7.21 -0.66 16.29
N THR A 70 -7.18 0.41 15.49
CA THR A 70 -8.10 1.55 15.65
C THR A 70 -9.57 1.15 15.43
N ILE A 71 -9.84 0.31 14.42
CA ILE A 71 -11.16 -0.24 14.13
C ILE A 71 -11.69 -1.05 15.34
N SER A 72 -10.85 -1.93 15.92
CA SER A 72 -11.23 -2.74 17.08
C SER A 72 -11.51 -1.88 18.31
N GLN A 73 -10.65 -0.89 18.59
CA GLN A 73 -10.84 0.03 19.71
C GLN A 73 -12.13 0.85 19.54
N LEU A 74 -12.48 1.25 18.32
CA LEU A 74 -13.71 1.98 18.06
C LEU A 74 -14.94 1.12 18.31
N ALA A 75 -14.90 -0.17 17.96
CA ALA A 75 -15.98 -1.11 18.30
C ALA A 75 -16.09 -1.32 19.82
N GLU A 76 -14.98 -1.35 20.56
CA GLU A 76 -14.97 -1.42 22.02
C GLU A 76 -15.61 -0.17 22.66
N ILE A 77 -15.34 1.03 22.15
CA ILE A 77 -16.00 2.26 22.57
C ILE A 77 -17.48 2.17 22.30
N ASN A 78 -17.91 1.69 21.12
CA ASN A 78 -19.31 1.47 20.80
C ASN A 78 -20.00 0.52 21.79
N VAL A 79 -19.33 -0.58 22.21
CA VAL A 79 -19.85 -1.48 23.26
C VAL A 79 -20.10 -0.72 24.56
N GLN A 80 -19.22 0.18 24.96
CA GLN A 80 -19.41 0.99 26.16
C GLN A 80 -20.59 1.97 26.00
N MET A 81 -20.73 2.58 24.82
CA MET A 81 -21.82 3.51 24.51
C MET A 81 -23.20 2.85 24.51
N THR A 82 -23.30 1.57 24.12
CA THR A 82 -24.57 0.85 24.14
C THR A 82 -25.19 0.70 25.54
N LYS A 83 -24.40 0.91 26.60
CA LYS A 83 -24.89 0.90 27.99
C LYS A 83 -25.79 2.08 28.32
N GLN A 84 -25.73 3.16 27.54
CA GLN A 84 -26.56 4.35 27.66
C GLN A 84 -27.49 4.47 26.46
N LYS A 85 -28.73 4.96 26.68
CA LYS A 85 -29.72 5.10 25.61
C LYS A 85 -29.57 6.39 24.79
N SER A 86 -28.82 7.36 25.30
CA SER A 86 -28.69 8.68 24.66
C SER A 86 -27.22 9.13 24.65
N ALA A 87 -26.82 9.77 23.58
CA ALA A 87 -25.49 10.37 23.44
C ALA A 87 -25.23 11.45 24.52
N VAL A 88 -26.25 12.17 24.96
CA VAL A 88 -26.14 13.20 26.00
C VAL A 88 -25.81 12.61 27.37
N ALA A 89 -26.15 11.34 27.60
CA ALA A 89 -25.86 10.63 28.85
C ALA A 89 -24.48 9.93 28.83
N GLN A 90 -23.74 9.99 27.70
CA GLN A 90 -22.42 9.40 27.61
C GLN A 90 -21.38 10.22 28.39
N PRO A 91 -20.43 9.56 29.06
CA PRO A 91 -19.28 10.23 29.64
C PRO A 91 -18.52 11.04 28.55
N PRO A 92 -18.17 12.31 28.80
CA PRO A 92 -17.42 13.11 27.85
C PRO A 92 -16.13 12.45 27.37
N ASP A 93 -15.41 11.78 28.24
CA ASP A 93 -14.17 11.06 27.93
C ASP A 93 -14.38 9.96 26.85
N LEU A 94 -15.52 9.29 26.83
CA LEU A 94 -15.84 8.29 25.80
C LEU A 94 -16.10 8.95 24.43
N LEU A 95 -16.75 10.10 24.43
CA LEU A 95 -16.98 10.87 23.22
C LEU A 95 -15.65 11.39 22.64
N ASP A 96 -14.76 11.91 23.50
CA ASP A 96 -13.43 12.37 23.09
C ASP A 96 -12.56 11.24 22.57
N GLN A 97 -12.59 10.06 23.22
CA GLN A 97 -11.88 8.88 22.75
C GLN A 97 -12.40 8.40 21.38
N ARG A 98 -13.72 8.35 21.20
CA ARG A 98 -14.34 8.02 19.91
C ARG A 98 -13.86 8.98 18.82
N ASP A 99 -13.95 10.27 19.08
CA ASP A 99 -13.61 11.31 18.10
C ASP A 99 -12.11 11.29 17.74
N LYS A 100 -11.26 11.01 18.72
CA LYS A 100 -9.84 10.77 18.49
C LYS A 100 -9.60 9.57 17.57
N LEU A 101 -10.22 8.42 17.87
CA LEU A 101 -10.10 7.22 17.04
C LEU A 101 -10.62 7.42 15.62
N LEU A 102 -11.72 8.18 15.45
CA LEU A 102 -12.23 8.56 14.11
C LEU A 102 -11.22 9.43 13.36
N LYS A 103 -10.60 10.40 14.04
CA LYS A 103 -9.53 11.22 13.47
C LYS A 103 -8.32 10.38 13.06
N ASP A 104 -7.89 9.46 13.93
CA ASP A 104 -6.77 8.57 13.64
C ASP A 104 -7.11 7.68 12.42
N LEU A 105 -8.30 7.07 12.37
CA LEU A 105 -8.77 6.26 11.27
C LEU A 105 -8.83 7.04 9.94
N SER A 106 -9.28 8.31 9.99
CA SER A 106 -9.34 9.20 8.82
C SER A 106 -7.97 9.54 8.23
N SER A 107 -6.90 9.36 9.00
CA SER A 107 -5.52 9.57 8.51
C SER A 107 -5.06 8.44 7.55
N PHE A 108 -5.59 7.23 7.71
CA PHE A 108 -5.26 6.09 6.87
C PHE A 108 -6.01 6.10 5.53
N ALA A 109 -7.30 6.45 5.59
CA ALA A 109 -8.19 6.47 4.43
C ALA A 109 -9.36 7.43 4.65
N ARG A 110 -10.03 7.80 3.56
CA ARG A 110 -11.32 8.51 3.66
C ARG A 110 -12.34 7.62 4.36
N ILE A 111 -12.98 8.14 5.41
CA ILE A 111 -14.04 7.48 6.14
C ILE A 111 -15.38 8.20 5.97
N ASN A 112 -16.47 7.45 6.05
CA ASN A 112 -17.82 7.94 6.30
C ASN A 112 -18.30 7.44 7.64
N THR A 113 -19.00 8.29 8.38
CA THR A 113 -19.48 7.99 9.73
C THR A 113 -20.98 8.23 9.83
N PHE A 114 -21.68 7.33 10.51
CA PHE A 114 -23.07 7.49 10.87
C PHE A 114 -23.22 7.32 12.38
N PHE A 115 -23.65 8.38 13.07
CA PHE A 115 -23.84 8.39 14.52
C PHE A 115 -25.24 7.91 14.88
N GLN A 116 -25.33 7.01 15.84
CA GLN A 116 -26.58 6.51 16.39
C GLN A 116 -27.05 7.37 17.58
N GLU A 117 -28.31 7.23 17.99
CA GLU A 117 -28.89 8.01 19.08
C GLU A 117 -28.15 7.87 20.42
N ASN A 118 -27.55 6.72 20.68
CA ASN A 118 -26.73 6.46 21.87
C ASN A 118 -25.30 6.97 21.74
N GLY A 119 -24.91 7.61 20.65
CA GLY A 119 -23.58 8.12 20.38
C GLY A 119 -22.59 7.10 19.78
N SER A 120 -22.99 5.82 19.64
CA SER A 120 -22.16 4.86 18.89
C SER A 120 -22.08 5.23 17.41
N VAL A 121 -21.07 4.74 16.72
CA VAL A 121 -20.80 5.11 15.34
C VAL A 121 -20.65 3.89 14.44
N THR A 122 -21.28 3.93 13.28
CA THR A 122 -20.99 3.04 12.15
C THR A 122 -19.97 3.73 11.25
N VAL A 123 -18.93 3.01 10.82
CA VAL A 123 -17.86 3.56 9.99
C VAL A 123 -17.67 2.70 8.76
N SER A 124 -17.59 3.35 7.60
CA SER A 124 -17.21 2.74 6.34
C SER A 124 -16.03 3.47 5.70
N LEU A 125 -15.29 2.75 4.87
CA LEU A 125 -14.20 3.31 4.07
C LEU A 125 -14.73 3.80 2.71
N GLY A 126 -14.14 4.87 2.19
CA GLY A 126 -14.53 5.42 0.88
C GLY A 126 -15.82 6.26 0.91
N PRO A 127 -16.51 6.43 -0.22
CA PRO A 127 -17.57 7.43 -0.37
C PRO A 127 -18.95 6.99 0.10
N SER A 128 -19.17 5.72 0.43
CA SER A 128 -20.49 5.16 0.76
C SER A 128 -20.54 4.61 2.17
N ILE A 129 -21.60 4.93 2.93
CA ILE A 129 -21.81 4.41 4.29
C ILE A 129 -22.30 2.96 4.30
N THR A 130 -22.82 2.46 3.20
CA THR A 130 -23.40 1.11 3.08
C THR A 130 -22.45 0.09 2.47
N ARG A 131 -21.30 0.54 1.98
CA ARG A 131 -20.24 -0.31 1.41
C ARG A 131 -18.98 -0.16 2.21
N ASP A 132 -18.15 -1.19 2.16
CA ASP A 132 -16.84 -1.17 2.82
C ASP A 132 -16.92 -0.81 4.31
N VAL A 133 -17.94 -1.35 5.01
CA VAL A 133 -18.19 -1.09 6.42
C VAL A 133 -17.14 -1.81 7.25
N VAL A 134 -16.45 -1.08 8.12
CA VAL A 134 -15.41 -1.60 9.02
C VAL A 134 -15.80 -1.61 10.48
N VAL A 135 -16.77 -0.79 10.86
CA VAL A 135 -17.41 -0.83 12.18
C VAL A 135 -18.93 -0.71 12.00
N ASP A 136 -19.69 -1.67 12.56
CA ASP A 136 -21.15 -1.65 12.56
C ASP A 136 -21.67 -1.97 13.97
N GLY A 137 -22.08 -0.94 14.67
CA GLY A 137 -22.44 -1.06 16.08
C GLY A 137 -21.26 -1.62 16.89
N ILE A 138 -21.44 -2.78 17.50
CA ILE A 138 -20.43 -3.47 18.32
C ILE A 138 -19.51 -4.40 17.51
N LYS A 139 -19.75 -4.55 16.22
CA LYS A 139 -18.97 -5.42 15.32
C LYS A 139 -17.87 -4.62 14.64
N SER A 140 -16.71 -5.24 14.53
CA SER A 140 -15.59 -4.73 13.72
C SER A 140 -15.24 -5.75 12.63
N PHE A 141 -14.94 -5.25 11.44
CA PHE A 141 -14.50 -6.04 10.31
C PHE A 141 -13.03 -5.72 10.01
N ARG A 142 -12.20 -6.74 9.96
CA ARG A 142 -10.76 -6.57 9.75
C ARG A 142 -10.47 -6.32 8.29
N ILE A 143 -9.41 -5.56 8.04
CA ILE A 143 -8.86 -5.35 6.71
C ILE A 143 -7.65 -6.27 6.56
N GLY A 144 -7.54 -6.93 5.41
CA GLY A 144 -6.38 -7.68 4.99
C GLY A 144 -5.74 -7.05 3.76
N ALA A 145 -4.42 -7.15 3.64
CA ALA A 145 -3.70 -6.85 2.41
C ALA A 145 -3.39 -8.18 1.69
N SER A 146 -3.67 -8.23 0.38
CA SER A 146 -3.35 -9.36 -0.48
C SER A 146 -2.40 -8.88 -1.58
N PHE A 147 -1.26 -9.53 -1.67
CA PHE A 147 -0.22 -9.25 -2.66
C PHE A 147 -0.31 -10.32 -3.74
N ALA A 148 -0.66 -9.91 -4.96
CA ALA A 148 -0.80 -10.85 -6.08
C ALA A 148 0.58 -11.23 -6.64
N ALA A 149 0.92 -12.52 -6.62
CA ALA A 149 2.18 -13.01 -7.19
C ALA A 149 2.33 -12.73 -8.70
N ALA A 150 1.20 -12.72 -9.43
CA ALA A 150 1.17 -12.46 -10.88
C ALA A 150 1.23 -10.97 -11.24
N SER A 151 0.96 -10.09 -10.28
CA SER A 151 0.96 -8.63 -10.46
C SER A 151 1.51 -7.98 -9.20
N PRO A 152 2.83 -8.11 -8.96
CA PRO A 152 3.45 -7.66 -7.72
C PRO A 152 3.34 -6.14 -7.50
N GLU A 153 3.05 -5.38 -8.55
CA GLU A 153 2.74 -3.94 -8.46
C GLU A 153 1.38 -3.66 -7.82
N LYS A 154 0.46 -4.65 -7.75
CA LYS A 154 -0.89 -4.48 -7.24
C LYS A 154 -1.04 -5.05 -5.83
N VAL A 155 -1.63 -4.26 -4.95
CA VAL A 155 -2.09 -4.69 -3.64
C VAL A 155 -3.60 -4.58 -3.62
N ALA A 156 -4.28 -5.68 -3.33
CA ALA A 156 -5.70 -5.69 -3.07
C ALA A 156 -5.93 -5.62 -1.56
N LEU A 157 -6.76 -4.69 -1.11
CA LEU A 157 -7.26 -4.68 0.25
C LEU A 157 -8.62 -5.37 0.28
N VAL A 158 -8.84 -6.18 1.29
CA VAL A 158 -10.09 -6.91 1.48
C VAL A 158 -10.61 -6.68 2.88
N ILE A 159 -11.95 -6.58 3.00
CA ILE A 159 -12.62 -6.54 4.29
C ILE A 159 -12.98 -7.96 4.67
N ASP A 160 -12.79 -8.30 5.95
CA ASP A 160 -13.08 -9.58 6.55
C ASP A 160 -12.47 -10.78 5.78
N PRO A 161 -11.12 -10.82 5.66
CA PRO A 161 -10.43 -11.81 4.82
C PRO A 161 -10.66 -13.27 5.26
N TYR A 162 -11.28 -13.49 6.43
CA TYR A 162 -11.48 -14.82 7.01
C TYR A 162 -12.91 -15.36 6.85
N CYS A 163 -13.89 -14.52 6.52
CA CYS A 163 -15.30 -14.94 6.39
C CYS A 163 -15.82 -14.76 4.96
N ASP A 164 -16.01 -13.54 4.53
CA ASP A 164 -16.51 -13.20 3.18
C ASP A 164 -15.64 -12.09 2.61
N ALA A 165 -14.44 -12.44 2.18
CA ALA A 165 -13.45 -11.48 1.69
C ALA A 165 -14.03 -10.61 0.57
N SER A 166 -14.47 -9.41 0.91
CA SER A 166 -14.95 -8.43 -0.07
C SER A 166 -13.83 -7.48 -0.44
N PRO A 167 -13.50 -7.35 -1.72
CA PRO A 167 -12.48 -6.39 -2.12
C PRO A 167 -12.95 -4.97 -1.81
N LEU A 168 -12.05 -4.18 -1.20
CA LEU A 168 -12.27 -2.75 -1.00
C LEU A 168 -12.38 -2.06 -2.37
N THR A 169 -13.52 -1.40 -2.61
CA THR A 169 -13.83 -0.86 -3.93
C THR A 169 -13.12 0.44 -4.25
N SER A 170 -12.74 1.22 -3.24
CA SER A 170 -11.92 2.42 -3.47
C SER A 170 -11.33 2.99 -2.18
N LEU A 171 -10.02 3.12 -2.14
CA LEU A 171 -9.33 4.01 -1.21
C LEU A 171 -8.95 5.27 -1.98
N SER A 172 -9.68 6.36 -1.75
CA SER A 172 -9.52 7.59 -2.53
C SER A 172 -8.56 8.62 -1.91
N SER A 173 -8.08 8.39 -0.68
CA SER A 173 -7.18 9.31 0.02
C SER A 173 -6.58 8.68 1.28
N GLY A 174 -5.64 9.38 1.92
CA GLY A 174 -4.96 8.95 3.14
C GLY A 174 -3.63 8.25 2.91
N LYS A 175 -2.94 7.90 4.00
CA LYS A 175 -1.61 7.29 3.97
C LYS A 175 -1.58 5.99 3.17
N LEU A 176 -2.59 5.16 3.33
CA LEU A 176 -2.65 3.85 2.69
C LEU A 176 -2.85 3.95 1.18
N SER A 177 -3.74 4.86 0.73
CA SER A 177 -3.91 5.16 -0.70
C SER A 177 -2.62 5.69 -1.33
N GLY A 178 -1.90 6.57 -0.61
CA GLY A 178 -0.60 7.09 -1.08
C GLY A 178 0.44 5.99 -1.26
N LEU A 179 0.56 5.06 -0.31
CA LEU A 179 1.49 3.93 -0.40
C LEU A 179 1.15 2.99 -1.57
N MET A 180 -0.14 2.70 -1.78
CA MET A 180 -0.59 1.86 -2.89
C MET A 180 -0.31 2.53 -4.24
N SER A 181 -0.58 3.83 -4.37
CA SER A 181 -0.29 4.59 -5.59
C SER A 181 1.22 4.68 -5.85
N PHE A 182 2.03 4.92 -4.84
CA PHE A 182 3.48 4.91 -4.96
C PHE A 182 4.00 3.57 -5.47
N ARG A 183 3.52 2.48 -4.87
CA ARG A 183 3.88 1.12 -5.27
C ARG A 183 3.53 0.83 -6.73
N GLU A 184 2.32 1.16 -7.14
CA GLU A 184 1.87 0.98 -8.52
C GLU A 184 2.69 1.80 -9.51
N GLN A 185 3.02 3.05 -9.17
CA GLN A 185 3.84 3.92 -10.03
C GLN A 185 5.29 3.43 -10.15
N VAL A 186 5.91 3.05 -9.02
CA VAL A 186 7.34 2.65 -9.01
C VAL A 186 7.52 1.27 -9.63
N LEU A 187 6.67 0.30 -9.29
CA LEU A 187 6.83 -1.07 -9.78
C LEU A 187 6.13 -1.31 -11.12
N GLY A 188 5.03 -0.62 -11.41
CA GLY A 188 4.30 -0.75 -12.67
C GLY A 188 5.02 -0.11 -13.85
N SER A 189 5.79 0.96 -13.64
CA SER A 189 6.59 1.63 -14.69
C SER A 189 7.94 0.97 -14.95
N SER A 190 8.36 0.01 -14.13
CA SER A 190 9.70 -0.61 -14.17
C SER A 190 9.69 -1.97 -14.88
N ARG A 191 8.58 -2.41 -15.41
CA ARG A 191 8.38 -3.62 -16.21
C ARG A 191 7.83 -3.26 -17.60
#